data_a4d374681f27610c3a7fe0c29f0ccaa9
#
_entry.id   a4d374681f27610c3a7fe0c29f0ccaa9
#
_cell.length_a   1.000
_cell.length_b   1.000
_cell.length_c   1.000
_cell.angle_alpha   90.00
_cell.angle_beta   90.00
_cell.angle_gamma   90.00
#
_symmetry.space_group_name_H-M   'P 1'
#
loop_
_entity.id
_entity.type
_entity.pdbx_description
1 polymer ?
#
loop_
_entity_poly.entity_id
_entity_poly.type
_entity_poly.pdbx_seq_one_letter_code
_entity_poly.pdbx_strand_id
1 'polypeptide(L)'
;MESASPRRAIGLTVVALLALVQSALGVMRALHWFDAGSDLMGQGLLILPLVGVLAFFRGGLVTAIAILYVVFACGALLGWGWVRWLGIVVAAVTLFMVVSVVIQGESPVRALVWSIVPVVMLWYLLSASGRDALKTVSNV
;
A
#
# COMPACT_ATOMS: atom_id res chain seq x y z
N MET A 1 -6.18 32.66 -10.76
CA MET A 1 -6.40 31.60 -9.77
C MET A 1 -7.49 30.69 -10.31
N GLU A 2 -7.08 29.68 -11.07
CA GLU A 2 -8.03 28.69 -11.63
C GLU A 2 -8.32 27.70 -10.50
N SER A 3 -9.51 27.83 -9.90
CA SER A 3 -9.97 26.93 -8.86
C SER A 3 -10.01 25.51 -9.44
N ALA A 4 -9.17 24.63 -8.90
CA ALA A 4 -9.21 23.21 -9.25
C ALA A 4 -10.66 22.74 -9.22
N SER A 5 -11.16 22.12 -10.31
CA SER A 5 -12.54 21.72 -10.39
C SER A 5 -12.88 20.81 -9.21
N PRO A 6 -14.02 20.99 -8.53
CA PRO A 6 -14.35 20.26 -7.30
C PRO A 6 -14.29 18.74 -7.48
N ARG A 7 -14.52 18.23 -8.67
CA ARG A 7 -14.40 16.80 -9.01
C ARG A 7 -12.98 16.26 -8.92
N ARG A 8 -11.95 17.10 -9.21
CA ARG A 8 -10.54 16.70 -9.12
C ARG A 8 -10.08 16.60 -7.67
N ALA A 9 -10.50 17.55 -6.83
CA ALA A 9 -10.21 17.53 -5.40
C ALA A 9 -10.84 16.30 -4.72
N ILE A 10 -12.07 15.96 -5.04
CA ILE A 10 -12.78 14.77 -4.52
C ILE A 10 -12.04 13.48 -4.89
N GLY A 11 -11.64 13.30 -6.15
CA GLY A 11 -10.93 12.10 -6.59
C GLY A 11 -9.61 11.88 -5.84
N LEU A 12 -8.82 12.92 -5.65
CA LEU A 12 -7.56 12.85 -4.91
C LEU A 12 -7.78 12.53 -3.42
N THR A 13 -8.80 13.15 -2.81
CA THR A 13 -9.18 12.87 -1.41
C THR A 13 -9.63 11.41 -1.24
N VAL A 14 -10.44 10.88 -2.16
CA VAL A 14 -10.87 9.48 -2.11
C VAL A 14 -9.68 8.53 -2.20
N VAL A 15 -8.74 8.77 -3.12
CA VAL A 15 -7.54 7.93 -3.26
C VAL A 15 -6.65 8.03 -2.02
N ALA A 16 -6.50 9.22 -1.43
CA ALA A 16 -5.76 9.39 -0.18
C ALA A 16 -6.41 8.63 0.99
N LEU A 17 -7.74 8.67 1.12
CA LEU A 17 -8.47 7.91 2.13
C LEU A 17 -8.33 6.40 1.92
N LEU A 18 -8.42 5.92 0.68
CA LEU A 18 -8.19 4.50 0.36
C LEU A 18 -6.76 4.08 0.73
N ALA A 19 -5.77 4.93 0.49
CA ALA A 19 -4.38 4.67 0.88
C ALA A 19 -4.22 4.58 2.41
N LEU A 20 -4.91 5.42 3.17
CA LEU A 20 -4.90 5.35 4.64
C LEU A 20 -5.57 4.06 5.15
N VAL A 21 -6.69 3.67 4.57
CA VAL A 21 -7.34 2.38 4.90
C VAL A 21 -6.40 1.22 4.60
N GLN A 22 -5.75 1.22 3.43
CA GLN A 22 -4.78 0.20 3.06
C GLN A 22 -3.58 0.16 4.02
N SER A 23 -3.11 1.32 4.47
CA SER A 23 -2.06 1.41 5.48
C SER A 23 -2.49 0.77 6.80
N ALA A 24 -3.67 1.09 7.31
CA ALA A 24 -4.19 0.51 8.55
C ALA A 24 -4.31 -1.01 8.47
N LEU A 25 -4.86 -1.53 7.36
CA LEU A 25 -4.91 -2.97 7.11
C LEU A 25 -3.51 -3.59 7.00
N GLY A 26 -2.56 -2.88 6.41
CA GLY A 26 -1.15 -3.28 6.34
C GLY A 26 -0.53 -3.43 7.72
N VAL A 27 -0.74 -2.47 8.62
CA VAL A 27 -0.26 -2.54 10.00
C VAL A 27 -0.84 -3.75 10.74
N MET A 28 -2.15 -3.98 10.65
CA MET A 28 -2.79 -5.15 11.27
C MET A 28 -2.17 -6.47 10.76
N ARG A 29 -1.90 -6.55 9.47
CA ARG A 29 -1.26 -7.72 8.87
C ARG A 29 0.19 -7.88 9.31
N ALA A 30 0.94 -6.78 9.45
CA ALA A 30 2.31 -6.80 9.95
C ALA A 30 2.37 -7.34 11.39
N LEU A 31 1.48 -6.90 12.26
CA LEU A 31 1.36 -7.40 13.64
C LEU A 31 1.14 -8.90 13.66
N HIS A 32 0.23 -9.41 12.82
CA HIS A 32 0.00 -10.86 12.71
C HIS A 32 1.27 -11.64 12.32
N TRP A 33 2.09 -11.10 11.40
CA TRP A 33 3.36 -11.73 11.02
C TRP A 33 4.40 -11.67 12.13
N PHE A 34 4.43 -10.60 12.92
CA PHE A 34 5.32 -10.49 14.08
C PHE A 34 4.93 -11.46 15.18
N ASP A 35 3.64 -11.62 15.48
CA ASP A 35 3.15 -12.59 16.45
C ASP A 35 3.49 -14.02 16.01
N ALA A 36 3.18 -14.37 14.76
CA ALA A 36 3.55 -15.67 14.21
C ALA A 36 5.05 -15.93 14.21
N GLY A 37 5.86 -14.91 13.94
CA GLY A 37 7.32 -14.99 14.00
C GLY A 37 7.83 -15.25 15.41
N SER A 38 7.29 -14.58 16.42
CA SER A 38 7.67 -14.75 17.82
C SER A 38 7.33 -16.14 18.34
N ASP A 39 6.14 -16.65 18.00
CA ASP A 39 5.69 -17.99 18.39
C ASP A 39 6.61 -19.08 17.80
N LEU A 40 6.99 -18.95 16.53
CA LEU A 40 7.87 -19.91 15.86
C LEU A 40 9.29 -19.88 16.41
N MET A 41 9.81 -18.70 16.81
CA MET A 41 11.12 -18.60 17.44
C MET A 41 11.18 -19.26 18.83
N GLY A 42 10.06 -19.30 19.55
CA GLY A 42 9.98 -19.91 20.88
C GLY A 42 9.94 -21.45 20.89
N GLN A 43 9.75 -22.11 19.73
CA GLN A 43 9.53 -23.57 19.68
C GLN A 43 10.77 -24.46 19.63
N GLY A 44 11.97 -23.92 19.81
CA GLY A 44 13.20 -24.69 20.11
C GLY A 44 13.75 -25.67 19.04
N LEU A 45 13.07 -25.86 17.92
CA LEU A 45 13.51 -26.67 16.77
C LEU A 45 14.31 -25.81 15.79
N LEU A 46 15.44 -26.31 15.27
CA LEU A 46 16.38 -25.54 14.42
C LEU A 46 15.74 -24.93 13.15
N ILE A 47 14.74 -25.57 12.59
CA ILE A 47 14.07 -25.10 11.35
C ILE A 47 13.04 -24.01 11.66
N LEU A 48 12.33 -24.09 12.79
CA LEU A 48 11.26 -23.15 13.15
C LEU A 48 11.78 -21.72 13.40
N PRO A 49 12.93 -21.47 14.05
CA PRO A 49 13.51 -20.15 14.15
C PRO A 49 13.82 -19.50 12.79
N LEU A 50 14.27 -20.28 11.81
CA LEU A 50 14.52 -19.75 10.45
C LEU A 50 13.23 -19.28 9.79
N VAL A 51 12.14 -20.04 9.91
CA VAL A 51 10.81 -19.63 9.43
C VAL A 51 10.30 -18.41 10.19
N GLY A 52 10.56 -18.32 11.50
CA GLY A 52 10.29 -17.14 12.32
C GLY A 52 11.00 -15.90 11.81
N VAL A 53 12.28 -15.97 11.47
CA VAL A 53 13.04 -14.85 10.87
C VAL A 53 12.41 -14.40 9.55
N LEU A 54 11.99 -15.35 8.69
CA LEU A 54 11.29 -15.01 7.45
C LEU A 54 9.93 -14.32 7.71
N ALA A 55 9.21 -14.73 8.75
CA ALA A 55 7.97 -14.09 9.16
C ALA A 55 8.22 -12.64 9.62
N PHE A 56 9.26 -12.39 10.42
CA PHE A 56 9.69 -11.04 10.81
C PHE A 56 10.07 -10.18 9.61
N PHE A 57 10.83 -10.74 8.67
CA PHE A 57 11.20 -10.01 7.44
C PHE A 57 9.95 -9.61 6.63
N ARG A 58 8.98 -10.53 6.48
CA ARG A 58 7.68 -10.24 5.85
C ARG A 58 6.91 -9.16 6.61
N GLY A 59 6.83 -9.24 7.93
CA GLY A 59 6.21 -8.23 8.77
C GLY A 59 6.84 -6.86 8.57
N GLY A 60 8.18 -6.78 8.56
CA GLY A 60 8.93 -5.55 8.30
C GLY A 60 8.64 -4.96 6.92
N LEU A 61 8.59 -5.80 5.88
CA LEU A 61 8.28 -5.36 4.52
C LEU A 61 6.84 -4.81 4.40
N VAL A 62 5.88 -5.49 5.00
CA VAL A 62 4.48 -5.02 5.04
C VAL A 62 4.35 -3.71 5.80
N THR A 63 5.09 -3.55 6.91
CA THR A 63 5.15 -2.30 7.67
C THR A 63 5.72 -1.16 6.84
N ALA A 64 6.82 -1.39 6.13
CA ALA A 64 7.42 -0.39 5.24
C ALA A 64 6.43 0.07 4.16
N ILE A 65 5.71 -0.86 3.53
CA ILE A 65 4.68 -0.55 2.54
C ILE A 65 3.54 0.26 3.19
N ALA A 66 3.10 -0.09 4.39
CA ALA A 66 2.06 0.66 5.11
C ALA A 66 2.50 2.11 5.37
N ILE A 67 3.74 2.33 5.78
CA ILE A 67 4.32 3.67 5.97
C ILE A 67 4.34 4.44 4.63
N LEU A 68 4.74 3.80 3.53
CA LEU A 68 4.74 4.42 2.21
C LEU A 68 3.33 4.84 1.76
N TYR A 69 2.30 4.08 2.11
CA TYR A 69 0.91 4.48 1.87
C TYR A 69 0.50 5.73 2.67
N VAL A 70 0.96 5.87 3.93
CA VAL A 70 0.73 7.09 4.71
C VAL A 70 1.45 8.28 4.08
N VAL A 71 2.73 8.13 3.71
CA VAL A 71 3.50 9.18 3.05
C VAL A 71 2.83 9.60 1.74
N PHE A 72 2.36 8.61 0.96
CA PHE A 72 1.59 8.89 -0.26
C PHE A 72 0.31 9.68 0.05
N ALA A 73 -0.48 9.26 1.03
CA ALA A 73 -1.74 9.93 1.37
C ALA A 73 -1.50 11.37 1.82
N CYS A 74 -0.54 11.60 2.72
CA CYS A 74 -0.18 12.94 3.18
C CYS A 74 0.35 13.80 2.04
N GLY A 75 1.26 13.28 1.23
CA GLY A 75 1.83 14.03 0.11
C GLY A 75 0.82 14.31 -1.00
N ALA A 76 -0.15 13.41 -1.23
CA ALA A 76 -1.24 13.64 -2.17
C ALA A 76 -2.16 14.77 -1.69
N LEU A 77 -2.48 14.83 -0.39
CA LEU A 77 -3.27 15.91 0.20
C LEU A 77 -2.51 17.24 0.23
N LEU A 78 -1.18 17.21 0.40
CA LEU A 78 -0.31 18.39 0.33
C LEU A 78 0.04 18.81 -1.10
N GLY A 79 -0.34 18.00 -2.10
CA GLY A 79 -0.15 18.29 -3.50
C GLY A 79 1.27 18.13 -4.02
N TRP A 80 2.08 17.28 -3.43
CA TRP A 80 3.46 17.01 -3.88
C TRP A 80 3.48 16.24 -5.19
N GLY A 81 4.01 16.82 -6.26
CA GLY A 81 3.97 16.23 -7.60
C GLY A 81 4.70 14.89 -7.72
N TRP A 82 5.80 14.67 -6.97
CA TRP A 82 6.56 13.41 -6.96
C TRP A 82 5.81 12.23 -6.33
N VAL A 83 4.83 12.51 -5.48
CA VAL A 83 4.02 11.50 -4.77
C VAL A 83 3.26 10.59 -5.73
N ARG A 84 2.93 11.07 -6.93
CA ARG A 84 2.33 10.25 -7.97
C ARG A 84 3.18 9.01 -8.29
N TRP A 85 4.49 9.19 -8.49
CA TRP A 85 5.40 8.09 -8.76
C TRP A 85 5.50 7.15 -7.58
N LEU A 86 5.54 7.69 -6.37
CA LEU A 86 5.50 6.89 -5.14
C LEU A 86 4.24 6.03 -5.09
N GLY A 87 3.06 6.60 -5.35
CA GLY A 87 1.78 5.86 -5.37
C GLY A 87 1.75 4.73 -6.38
N ILE A 88 2.29 4.96 -7.59
CA ILE A 88 2.39 3.93 -8.64
C ILE A 88 3.31 2.80 -8.20
N VAL A 89 4.49 3.12 -7.67
CA VAL A 89 5.48 2.12 -7.21
C VAL A 89 4.90 1.29 -6.05
N VAL A 90 4.33 1.95 -5.05
CA VAL A 90 3.77 1.25 -3.86
C VAL A 90 2.60 0.35 -4.26
N ALA A 91 1.70 0.81 -5.13
CA ALA A 91 0.60 0.00 -5.60
C ALA A 91 1.07 -1.19 -6.44
N ALA A 92 2.08 -1.01 -7.31
CA ALA A 92 2.67 -2.09 -8.11
C ALA A 92 3.36 -3.14 -7.23
N VAL A 93 4.14 -2.71 -6.22
CA VAL A 93 4.78 -3.62 -5.25
C VAL A 93 3.73 -4.39 -4.46
N THR A 94 2.65 -3.72 -4.02
CA THR A 94 1.56 -4.38 -3.29
C THR A 94 0.88 -5.44 -4.16
N LEU A 95 0.60 -5.16 -5.44
CA LEU A 95 0.03 -6.14 -6.36
C LEU A 95 0.96 -7.33 -6.59
N PHE A 96 2.26 -7.09 -6.74
CA PHE A 96 3.25 -8.15 -6.86
C PHE A 96 3.25 -9.06 -5.62
N MET A 97 3.15 -8.47 -4.42
CA MET A 97 3.03 -9.24 -3.18
C MET A 97 1.73 -10.06 -3.13
N VAL A 98 0.60 -9.50 -3.56
CA VAL A 98 -0.68 -10.21 -3.62
C VAL A 98 -0.58 -11.43 -4.55
N VAL A 99 0.02 -11.27 -5.73
CA VAL A 99 0.26 -12.38 -6.66
C VAL A 99 1.15 -13.45 -6.03
N SER A 100 2.22 -13.06 -5.36
CA SER A 100 3.14 -13.98 -4.67
C SER A 100 2.43 -14.82 -3.62
N VAL A 101 1.48 -14.23 -2.88
CA VAL A 101 0.69 -14.90 -1.84
C VAL A 101 -0.29 -15.91 -2.45
N VAL A 102 -0.89 -15.59 -3.59
CA VAL A 102 -1.75 -16.54 -4.34
C VAL A 102 -0.96 -17.76 -4.82
N ILE A 103 0.24 -17.53 -5.34
CA ILE A 103 1.13 -18.63 -5.79
C ILE A 103 1.52 -19.54 -4.62
N GLN A 104 1.59 -19.01 -3.40
CA GLN A 104 1.87 -19.77 -2.17
C GLN A 104 0.66 -20.54 -1.61
N GLY A 105 -0.49 -20.51 -2.31
CA GLY A 105 -1.67 -21.30 -1.98
C GLY A 105 -2.67 -20.63 -1.04
N GLU A 106 -2.55 -19.31 -0.78
CA GLU A 106 -3.61 -18.59 -0.07
C GLU A 106 -4.90 -18.47 -0.90
N SER A 107 -6.02 -18.28 -0.19
CA SER A 107 -7.34 -18.16 -0.81
C SER A 107 -7.38 -17.03 -1.86
N PRO A 108 -7.77 -17.32 -3.11
CA PRO A 108 -7.88 -16.32 -4.16
C PRO A 108 -8.89 -15.21 -3.84
N VAL A 109 -9.91 -15.51 -3.05
CA VAL A 109 -10.92 -14.53 -2.63
C VAL A 109 -10.27 -13.46 -1.73
N ARG A 110 -9.40 -13.87 -0.80
CA ARG A 110 -8.67 -12.95 0.06
C ARG A 110 -7.73 -12.06 -0.76
N ALA A 111 -7.03 -12.64 -1.72
CA ALA A 111 -6.14 -11.93 -2.63
C ALA A 111 -6.90 -10.89 -3.48
N LEU A 112 -8.09 -11.22 -4.00
CA LEU A 112 -8.94 -10.29 -4.72
C LEU A 112 -9.34 -9.09 -3.86
N VAL A 113 -9.80 -9.31 -2.64
CA VAL A 113 -10.14 -8.22 -1.70
C VAL A 113 -8.94 -7.30 -1.47
N TRP A 114 -7.74 -7.85 -1.29
CA TRP A 114 -6.51 -7.08 -1.06
C TRP A 114 -6.02 -6.33 -2.29
N SER A 115 -6.36 -6.77 -3.50
CA SER A 115 -5.98 -6.12 -4.75
C SER A 115 -6.86 -4.93 -5.15
N ILE A 116 -8.07 -4.81 -4.58
CA ILE A 116 -9.03 -3.77 -4.97
C ILE A 116 -8.41 -2.37 -4.81
N VAL A 117 -7.86 -2.05 -3.64
CA VAL A 117 -7.32 -0.71 -3.36
C VAL A 117 -6.14 -0.36 -4.27
N PRO A 118 -5.07 -1.19 -4.39
CA PRO A 118 -3.96 -0.87 -5.28
C PRO A 118 -4.36 -0.80 -6.76
N VAL A 119 -5.33 -1.60 -7.21
CA VAL A 119 -5.83 -1.53 -8.60
C VAL A 119 -6.56 -0.21 -8.83
N VAL A 120 -7.47 0.18 -7.93
CA VAL A 120 -8.18 1.46 -8.02
C VAL A 120 -7.21 2.65 -7.98
N MET A 121 -6.19 2.59 -7.11
CA MET A 121 -5.15 3.61 -7.05
C MET A 121 -4.37 3.71 -8.36
N LEU A 122 -3.90 2.59 -8.92
CA LEU A 122 -3.19 2.57 -10.19
C LEU A 122 -4.05 3.12 -11.33
N TRP A 123 -5.29 2.66 -11.42
CA TRP A 123 -6.21 3.14 -12.44
C TRP A 123 -6.40 4.66 -12.36
N TYR A 124 -6.61 5.21 -11.15
CA TYR A 124 -6.76 6.64 -10.97
C TYR A 124 -5.48 7.42 -11.28
N LEU A 125 -4.32 6.98 -10.77
CA LEU A 125 -3.04 7.67 -10.97
C LEU A 125 -2.54 7.62 -12.42
N LEU A 126 -2.91 6.58 -13.16
CA LEU A 126 -2.60 6.47 -14.59
C LEU A 126 -3.60 7.21 -15.47
N SER A 127 -4.81 7.49 -14.99
CA SER A 127 -5.83 8.24 -15.72
C SER A 127 -5.38 9.69 -16.00
N ALA A 128 -5.98 10.30 -17.03
CA ALA A 128 -5.74 11.71 -17.38
C ALA A 128 -6.08 12.64 -16.20
N SER A 129 -7.19 12.36 -15.50
CA SER A 129 -7.64 13.14 -14.34
C SER A 129 -6.64 13.12 -13.18
N GLY A 130 -6.01 11.97 -12.89
CA GLY A 130 -4.97 11.85 -11.86
C GLY A 130 -3.67 12.56 -12.26
N ARG A 131 -3.32 12.56 -13.55
CA ARG A 131 -2.15 13.26 -14.07
C ARG A 131 -2.28 14.78 -13.90
N ASP A 132 -3.43 15.33 -14.24
CA ASP A 132 -3.67 16.77 -14.22
C ASP A 132 -3.88 17.29 -12.78
N ALA A 133 -4.47 16.48 -11.90
CA ALA A 133 -4.69 16.84 -10.49
C ALA A 133 -3.35 17.13 -9.75
N LEU A 134 -2.31 16.33 -10.05
CA LEU A 134 -1.01 16.44 -9.38
C LEU A 134 -0.02 17.40 -10.10
N LYS A 135 -0.23 17.73 -11.39
CA LYS A 135 0.58 18.71 -12.11
C LYS A 135 0.27 20.16 -11.70
N THR A 136 -0.98 20.45 -11.39
CA THR A 136 -1.44 21.82 -11.09
C THR A 136 -0.82 22.37 -9.80
N VAL A 137 -0.40 21.50 -8.89
CA VAL A 137 0.20 21.89 -7.60
C VAL A 137 1.72 22.07 -7.69
N SER A 138 2.37 21.44 -8.68
CA SER A 138 3.83 21.56 -8.88
C SER A 138 4.27 22.89 -9.51
N ASN A 139 3.33 23.74 -9.96
CA ASN A 139 3.62 25.02 -10.63
C ASN A 139 3.30 26.24 -9.75
N VAL A 140 3.17 26.05 -8.44
CA VAL A 140 3.11 27.10 -7.42
C VAL A 140 4.36 27.05 -6.56
#